data_d115a79c31a0881c46cf8a9bbf68f1b2
#
_entry.id   d115a79c31a0881c46cf8a9bbf68f1b2
#
_cell.length_a   1.000
_cell.length_b   1.000
_cell.length_c   1.000
_cell.angle_alpha   90.00
_cell.angle_beta   90.00
_cell.angle_gamma   90.00
#
_symmetry.space_group_name_H-M   'P 1'
#
loop_
_entity.id
_entity.type
_entity.pdbx_description
1 polymer ?
#
loop_
_entity_poly.entity_id
_entity_poly.type
_entity_poly.pdbx_seq_one_letter_code
_entity_poly.pdbx_strand_id
1 'polypeptide(L)'
;MSPTALVRARPRWARLMGGFFALMLPPAVCAHAIVVESVPVHDARLETSPPRILLRFNTKIEHGLCRVGLEGPDGDIETPLDPPEAPERLQARVPPLVPGTYVLRYRTFSPDGHVTEGVLRFHVGK
;
A
#
# COMPACT_ATOMS: atom_id res chain seq x y z
N MET A 1 8.80 -70.79 -52.47
CA MET A 1 9.60 -70.29 -51.34
C MET A 1 9.26 -68.81 -51.12
N SER A 2 8.48 -68.56 -50.09
CA SER A 2 8.07 -67.18 -49.75
C SER A 2 8.83 -66.72 -48.53
N PRO A 3 9.54 -65.63 -48.52
CA PRO A 3 10.09 -65.07 -47.29
C PRO A 3 9.01 -64.28 -46.59
N THR A 4 8.74 -64.70 -45.38
CA THR A 4 7.81 -64.10 -44.43
C THR A 4 8.31 -62.74 -44.02
N ALA A 5 7.56 -61.66 -44.38
CA ALA A 5 7.86 -60.33 -43.90
C ALA A 5 7.47 -60.18 -42.41
N LEU A 6 8.45 -60.05 -41.56
CA LEU A 6 8.30 -59.68 -40.17
C LEU A 6 7.85 -58.20 -40.06
N VAL A 7 6.57 -58.01 -39.89
CA VAL A 7 6.02 -56.70 -39.53
C VAL A 7 6.37 -56.45 -38.08
N ARG A 8 7.38 -55.62 -37.83
CA ARG A 8 7.68 -55.10 -36.48
C ARG A 8 6.59 -54.10 -36.10
N ALA A 9 5.71 -54.53 -35.23
CA ALA A 9 4.77 -53.67 -34.53
C ALA A 9 5.55 -52.67 -33.66
N ARG A 10 5.44 -51.41 -33.98
CA ARG A 10 5.98 -50.33 -33.11
C ARG A 10 5.09 -50.19 -31.88
N PRO A 11 5.63 -50.16 -30.66
CA PRO A 11 4.83 -50.00 -29.46
C PRO A 11 4.21 -48.57 -29.42
N ARG A 12 2.91 -48.54 -29.18
CA ARG A 12 2.06 -47.34 -29.18
C ARG A 12 2.17 -46.50 -27.90
N TRP A 13 3.13 -46.75 -27.04
CA TRP A 13 3.28 -46.02 -25.78
C TRP A 13 4.18 -44.79 -25.83
N ALA A 14 4.72 -44.42 -27.00
CA ALA A 14 5.58 -43.26 -27.17
C ALA A 14 4.82 -41.93 -27.43
N ARG A 15 3.55 -41.85 -27.08
CA ARG A 15 2.73 -40.66 -27.28
C ARG A 15 1.93 -40.30 -26.03
N LEU A 16 2.57 -40.01 -24.91
CA LEU A 16 1.94 -39.36 -23.76
C LEU A 16 3.00 -38.79 -22.82
N MET A 17 3.91 -37.95 -23.34
CA MET A 17 4.62 -36.98 -22.51
C MET A 17 4.47 -35.58 -23.16
N GLY A 18 3.21 -35.18 -23.35
CA GLY A 18 2.87 -33.78 -23.44
C GLY A 18 2.96 -33.22 -22.04
N GLY A 19 4.13 -32.65 -21.68
CA GLY A 19 4.30 -31.96 -20.42
C GLY A 19 3.29 -30.82 -20.33
N PHE A 20 2.29 -30.98 -19.48
CA PHE A 20 1.44 -29.89 -19.02
C PHE A 20 2.32 -29.03 -18.11
N PHE A 21 3.08 -28.12 -18.72
CA PHE A 21 3.77 -27.06 -18.01
C PHE A 21 2.70 -26.07 -17.59
N ALA A 22 2.06 -26.34 -16.46
CA ALA A 22 1.16 -25.40 -15.81
C ALA A 22 2.01 -24.16 -15.46
N LEU A 23 1.84 -23.10 -16.25
CA LEU A 23 2.41 -21.80 -15.98
C LEU A 23 1.78 -21.30 -14.66
N MET A 24 2.46 -21.59 -13.54
CA MET A 24 2.12 -21.01 -12.25
C MET A 24 2.47 -19.51 -12.32
N LEU A 25 1.50 -18.72 -12.77
CA LEU A 25 1.54 -17.28 -12.57
C LEU A 25 1.49 -17.04 -11.06
N PRO A 26 2.49 -16.37 -10.47
CA PRO A 26 2.38 -15.98 -9.08
C PRO A 26 1.13 -15.12 -8.92
N PRO A 27 0.34 -15.29 -7.85
CA PRO A 27 -0.76 -14.40 -7.56
C PRO A 27 -0.18 -12.99 -7.50
N ALA A 28 -0.76 -12.06 -8.25
CA ALA A 28 -0.45 -10.66 -8.13
C ALA A 28 -0.80 -10.25 -6.70
N VAL A 29 0.21 -10.17 -5.84
CA VAL A 29 0.05 -9.62 -4.49
C VAL A 29 -0.28 -8.16 -4.68
N CYS A 30 -1.55 -7.84 -4.57
CA CYS A 30 -2.05 -6.48 -4.61
C CYS A 30 -1.51 -5.78 -3.36
N ALA A 31 -0.39 -5.09 -3.49
CA ALA A 31 0.29 -4.39 -2.40
C ALA A 31 -0.38 -3.03 -2.20
N HIS A 32 -1.58 -3.00 -1.59
CA HIS A 32 -2.16 -1.75 -1.10
C HIS A 32 -1.27 -1.18 0.02
N ALA A 33 -0.98 0.10 -0.05
CA ALA A 33 -0.28 0.80 1.01
C ALA A 33 -1.24 1.01 2.18
N ILE A 34 -1.08 0.21 3.23
CA ILE A 34 -1.90 0.28 4.45
C ILE A 34 -1.09 0.97 5.53
N VAL A 35 -1.70 1.91 6.26
CA VAL A 35 -1.09 2.52 7.45
C VAL A 35 -0.95 1.47 8.54
N VAL A 36 0.27 1.21 8.97
CA VAL A 36 0.60 0.26 10.04
C VAL A 36 0.96 0.97 11.34
N GLU A 37 1.29 2.25 11.26
CA GLU A 37 1.61 3.09 12.42
C GLU A 37 1.27 4.55 12.09
N SER A 38 0.74 5.27 13.06
CA SER A 38 0.53 6.71 12.96
C SER A 38 0.89 7.42 14.26
N VAL A 39 1.38 8.65 14.15
CA VAL A 39 1.63 9.54 15.27
C VAL A 39 1.03 10.91 14.91
N PRO A 40 -0.01 11.38 15.62
CA PRO A 40 -0.71 10.68 16.70
C PRO A 40 -1.44 9.42 16.23
N VAL A 41 -1.79 8.51 17.13
CA VAL A 41 -2.64 7.36 16.80
C VAL A 41 -4.07 7.81 16.55
N HIS A 42 -4.83 7.01 15.81
CA HIS A 42 -6.24 7.30 15.54
C HIS A 42 -7.03 7.43 16.84
N ASP A 43 -7.86 8.45 16.92
CA ASP A 43 -8.65 8.85 18.11
C ASP A 43 -7.83 9.24 19.34
N ALA A 44 -6.54 9.54 19.19
CA ALA A 44 -5.71 10.06 20.27
C ALA A 44 -6.28 11.35 20.85
N ARG A 45 -6.12 11.50 22.16
CA ARG A 45 -6.36 12.74 22.90
C ARG A 45 -5.03 13.32 23.35
N LEU A 46 -4.66 14.45 22.78
CA LEU A 46 -3.39 15.12 23.02
C LEU A 46 -3.61 16.32 23.93
N GLU A 47 -2.78 16.49 24.93
CA GLU A 47 -2.80 17.69 25.79
C GLU A 47 -2.31 18.93 25.04
N THR A 48 -1.40 18.73 24.08
CA THR A 48 -0.77 19.79 23.31
C THR A 48 -0.81 19.48 21.81
N SER A 49 -0.71 20.54 21.00
CA SER A 49 -0.62 20.42 19.55
C SER A 49 0.61 19.61 19.13
N PRO A 50 0.47 18.57 18.28
CA PRO A 50 1.61 17.86 17.75
C PRO A 50 2.29 18.75 16.69
N PRO A 51 3.63 18.78 16.63
CA PRO A 51 4.34 19.55 15.60
C PRO A 51 4.28 18.91 14.21
N ARG A 52 4.04 17.60 14.18
CA ARG A 52 4.00 16.77 12.96
C ARG A 52 3.01 15.65 13.09
N ILE A 53 2.53 15.19 11.94
CA ILE A 53 1.79 13.94 11.81
C ILE A 53 2.64 12.98 10.99
N LEU A 54 2.85 11.77 11.50
CA LEU A 54 3.58 10.69 10.84
C LEU A 54 2.62 9.57 10.48
N LEU A 55 2.70 9.11 9.24
CA LEU A 55 2.07 7.87 8.77
C LEU A 55 3.16 6.93 8.26
N ARG A 56 3.19 5.69 8.75
CA ARG A 56 4.05 4.63 8.24
C ARG A 56 3.18 3.56 7.59
N PHE A 57 3.55 3.20 6.38
CA PHE A 57 2.84 2.23 5.55
C PHE A 57 3.55 0.87 5.57
N ASN A 58 2.84 -0.19 5.22
CA ASN A 58 3.38 -1.55 5.10
C ASN A 58 4.26 -1.73 3.85
N THR A 59 4.28 -0.76 2.96
CA THR A 59 5.07 -0.76 1.72
C THR A 59 5.52 0.66 1.38
N LYS A 60 6.48 0.80 0.48
CA LYS A 60 6.90 2.09 -0.05
C LYS A 60 5.76 2.80 -0.79
N ILE A 61 5.79 4.12 -0.78
CA ILE A 61 4.82 5.00 -1.43
C ILE A 61 5.51 5.96 -2.39
N GLU A 62 4.75 6.47 -3.36
CA GLU A 62 5.19 7.50 -4.32
C GLU A 62 4.94 8.89 -3.72
N HIS A 63 5.91 9.43 -2.97
CA HIS A 63 5.77 10.66 -2.19
C HIS A 63 5.31 11.87 -3.03
N GLY A 64 5.80 12.00 -4.25
CA GLY A 64 5.44 13.10 -5.14
C GLY A 64 3.96 13.13 -5.55
N LEU A 65 3.26 12.00 -5.43
CA LEU A 65 1.85 11.85 -5.74
C LEU A 65 0.95 11.88 -4.50
N CYS A 66 1.54 11.76 -3.30
CA CYS A 66 0.79 11.77 -2.05
C CYS A 66 0.18 13.14 -1.78
N ARG A 67 -1.00 13.14 -1.14
CA ARG A 67 -1.70 14.34 -0.71
C ARG A 67 -2.26 14.14 0.69
N VAL A 68 -2.22 15.20 1.48
CA VAL A 68 -2.86 15.25 2.79
C VAL A 68 -3.66 16.54 2.91
N GLY A 69 -4.74 16.48 3.69
CA GLY A 69 -5.54 17.63 4.07
C GLY A 69 -5.94 17.50 5.52
N LEU A 70 -5.70 18.51 6.33
CA LEU A 70 -6.11 18.56 7.73
C LEU A 70 -7.29 19.52 7.87
N GLU A 71 -8.38 19.02 8.42
CA GLU A 71 -9.56 19.79 8.76
C GLU A 71 -9.66 19.92 10.29
N GLY A 72 -9.88 21.12 10.75
CA GLY A 72 -10.05 21.45 12.17
C GLY A 72 -11.37 22.14 12.46
N PRO A 73 -11.58 22.62 13.70
CA PRO A 73 -12.82 23.29 14.11
C PRO A 73 -13.15 24.53 13.28
N ASP A 74 -12.12 25.22 12.78
CA ASP A 74 -12.24 26.48 12.05
C ASP A 74 -12.04 26.31 10.53
N GLY A 75 -12.00 25.07 10.03
CA GLY A 75 -11.85 24.75 8.61
C GLY A 75 -10.52 24.08 8.27
N ASP A 76 -10.15 24.18 6.99
CA ASP A 76 -8.96 23.53 6.45
C ASP A 76 -7.67 24.21 6.93
N ILE A 77 -6.68 23.37 7.24
CA ILE A 77 -5.38 23.79 7.76
C ILE A 77 -4.30 23.32 6.78
N GLU A 78 -3.45 24.24 6.38
CA GLU A 78 -2.31 23.91 5.53
C GLU A 78 -1.31 23.03 6.29
N THR A 79 -1.02 21.87 5.70
CA THR A 79 -0.12 20.85 6.24
C THR A 79 0.88 20.41 5.19
N PRO A 80 1.96 21.17 5.01
CA PRO A 80 2.98 20.84 4.01
C PRO A 80 3.67 19.53 4.37
N LEU A 81 3.91 18.71 3.35
CA LEU A 81 4.66 17.47 3.50
C LEU A 81 6.15 17.77 3.67
N ASP A 82 6.77 17.08 4.59
CA ASP A 82 8.22 17.09 4.73
C ASP A 82 8.88 16.18 3.67
N PRO A 83 10.15 16.42 3.33
CA PRO A 83 10.93 15.48 2.52
C PRO A 83 10.91 14.10 3.16
N PRO A 84 10.82 13.02 2.35
CA PRO A 84 10.71 11.66 2.88
C PRO A 84 11.99 11.25 3.62
N GLU A 85 11.85 10.78 4.86
CA GLU A 85 12.94 10.19 5.63
C GLU A 85 13.12 8.70 5.32
N ALA A 86 12.05 8.04 4.87
CA ALA A 86 12.05 6.64 4.47
C ALA A 86 10.98 6.39 3.39
N PRO A 87 11.17 5.37 2.53
CA PRO A 87 10.26 5.09 1.42
C PRO A 87 8.81 4.82 1.84
N GLU A 88 8.59 4.28 3.04
CA GLU A 88 7.28 3.92 3.59
C GLU A 88 6.69 4.96 4.54
N ARG A 89 7.32 6.13 4.70
CA ARG A 89 6.89 7.17 5.64
C ARG A 89 6.39 8.41 4.95
N LEU A 90 5.31 8.96 5.48
CA LEU A 90 4.76 10.25 5.09
C LEU A 90 4.69 11.12 6.34
N GLN A 91 5.31 12.31 6.30
CA GLN A 91 5.29 13.28 7.38
C GLN A 91 4.70 14.60 6.92
N ALA A 92 3.77 15.13 7.70
CA ALA A 92 3.17 16.44 7.48
C ALA A 92 3.50 17.36 8.66
N ARG A 93 3.94 18.58 8.37
CA ARG A 93 4.11 19.61 9.39
C ARG A 93 2.77 20.21 9.75
N VAL A 94 2.56 20.41 11.04
CA VAL A 94 1.32 20.95 11.58
C VAL A 94 1.63 22.27 12.30
N PRO A 95 0.91 23.36 11.98
CA PRO A 95 1.01 24.60 12.76
C PRO A 95 0.45 24.39 14.16
N PRO A 96 0.72 25.30 15.11
CA PRO A 96 0.08 25.24 16.43
C PRO A 96 -1.44 25.15 16.30
N LEU A 97 -2.04 24.12 16.89
CA LEU A 97 -3.48 23.84 16.82
C LEU A 97 -4.16 24.28 18.12
N VAL A 98 -5.32 24.90 17.98
CA VAL A 98 -6.20 25.21 19.10
C VAL A 98 -6.91 23.94 19.59
N PRO A 99 -7.42 23.91 20.82
CA PRO A 99 -8.21 22.77 21.30
C PRO A 99 -9.38 22.46 20.37
N GLY A 100 -9.55 21.20 20.04
CA GLY A 100 -10.61 20.74 19.14
C GLY A 100 -10.35 19.39 18.53
N THR A 101 -11.24 18.99 17.63
CA THR A 101 -11.15 17.73 16.88
C THR A 101 -10.58 18.00 15.49
N TYR A 102 -9.64 17.16 15.08
CA TYR A 102 -8.94 17.27 13.82
C TYR A 102 -9.06 15.97 13.02
N VAL A 103 -9.23 16.13 11.72
CA VAL A 103 -9.34 15.01 10.77
C VAL A 103 -8.33 15.22 9.66
N LEU A 104 -7.32 14.35 9.62
CA LEU A 104 -6.39 14.27 8.49
C LEU A 104 -6.96 13.28 7.47
N ARG A 105 -7.14 13.73 6.24
CA ARG A 105 -7.41 12.88 5.09
C ARG A 105 -6.14 12.71 4.31
N TYR A 106 -5.81 11.47 3.93
CA TYR A 106 -4.62 11.21 3.11
C TYR A 106 -4.99 10.38 1.89
N ARG A 107 -4.23 10.61 0.84
CA ARG A 107 -4.26 9.85 -0.39
C ARG A 107 -2.84 9.51 -0.79
N THR A 108 -2.55 8.24 -0.95
CA THR A 108 -1.22 7.73 -1.27
C THR A 108 -1.26 6.81 -2.48
N PHE A 109 -0.12 6.67 -3.13
CA PHE A 109 0.06 5.82 -4.30
C PHE A 109 1.18 4.81 -4.01
N SER A 110 0.91 3.56 -4.30
CA SER A 110 1.93 2.52 -4.32
C SER A 110 2.68 2.53 -5.65
N PRO A 111 3.91 1.99 -5.73
CA PRO A 111 4.67 1.94 -6.98
C PRO A 111 3.99 1.17 -8.11
N ASP A 112 3.07 0.27 -7.79
CA ASP A 112 2.24 -0.47 -8.74
C ASP A 112 1.03 0.32 -9.28
N GLY A 113 0.88 1.60 -8.86
CA GLY A 113 -0.19 2.50 -9.30
C GLY A 113 -1.48 2.41 -8.50
N HIS A 114 -1.56 1.58 -7.46
CA HIS A 114 -2.74 1.53 -6.59
C HIS A 114 -2.82 2.76 -5.69
N VAL A 115 -4.04 3.27 -5.55
CA VAL A 115 -4.37 4.42 -4.69
C VAL A 115 -4.97 3.91 -3.40
N THR A 116 -4.49 4.44 -2.28
CA THR A 116 -5.08 4.23 -0.96
C THR A 116 -5.47 5.57 -0.36
N GLU A 117 -6.69 5.65 0.12
CA GLU A 117 -7.23 6.81 0.84
C GLU A 117 -7.60 6.39 2.25
N GLY A 118 -7.40 7.30 3.20
CA GLY A 118 -7.77 7.05 4.58
C GLY A 118 -7.91 8.32 5.39
N VAL A 119 -8.32 8.12 6.64
CA VAL A 119 -8.61 9.17 7.59
C VAL A 119 -7.93 8.88 8.92
N LEU A 120 -7.29 9.88 9.48
CA LEU A 120 -6.75 9.88 10.84
C LEU A 120 -7.44 10.98 11.63
N ARG A 121 -8.11 10.64 12.72
CA ARG A 121 -8.75 11.59 13.62
C ARG A 121 -7.97 11.68 14.92
N PHE A 122 -7.86 12.88 15.49
CA PHE A 122 -7.30 13.10 16.82
C PHE A 122 -7.90 14.34 17.46
N HIS A 123 -7.69 14.50 18.76
CA HIS A 123 -8.20 15.61 19.54
C HIS A 123 -7.05 16.33 20.24
N VAL A 124 -7.10 17.63 20.29
CA VAL A 124 -6.15 18.50 20.99
C VAL A 124 -6.87 19.24 22.10
N GLY A 125 -6.22 19.29 23.26
CA GLY A 125 -6.77 19.94 24.45
C GLY A 125 -7.72 19.02 25.22
N LYS A 126 -8.26 19.59 26.30
CA LYS A 126 -9.16 18.87 27.23
C LYS A 126 -10.58 18.83 26.72
#